data_5762a9e14ea79f77403a6d1497172530
#
_entry.id   5762a9e14ea79f77403a6d1497172530
#
_cell.length_a   1.000
_cell.length_b   1.000
_cell.length_c   1.000
_cell.angle_alpha   90.00
_cell.angle_beta   90.00
_cell.angle_gamma   90.00
#
_symmetry.space_group_name_H-M   'P 1'
#
loop_
_entity.id
_entity.type
_entity.pdbx_description
1 polymer ?
#
loop_
_entity_poly.entity_id
_entity_poly.type
_entity_poly.pdbx_seq_one_letter_code
_entity_poly.pdbx_strand_id
1 'polypeptide(L)'
;MFRSLWHTIGSSLDRYRTYPRIVGETGGKDFIVAHRSADVEALAVAMVRGAYEYQGQKCSAASRAYIPSNLWPRVKERMLAMLAEIKMGDVSDFRNFMGAVIDKKAFDRIKGYLDEARTKPGVTFVAGGKCDDSKGWFIEPTILQVEDPKYRTMCEEIFGPVLTVHVYADTKWEETLHLVDTTSPYALTGAVFAQDRSAQETANRVLRNAAGNYYINDKPTGAVVGQQPFGGARASGTNDKAGSILNLIRWVSPRLVKETMVPPKDYKYPFLGAE
;
A
#
# COMPACT_ATOMS: atom_id res chain seq x y z
N MET A 1 -15.39 9.24 -3.58
CA MET A 1 -16.37 8.26 -4.13
C MET A 1 -16.80 7.25 -3.08
N PHE A 2 -15.98 6.37 -2.50
CA PHE A 2 -16.41 5.29 -1.59
C PHE A 2 -17.18 5.80 -0.36
N ARG A 3 -16.71 6.86 0.33
CA ARG A 3 -17.44 7.49 1.44
C ARG A 3 -18.81 8.02 1.03
N SER A 4 -18.93 8.57 -0.19
CA SER A 4 -20.21 9.05 -0.72
C SER A 4 -21.19 7.90 -0.96
N LEU A 5 -20.71 6.77 -1.51
CA LEU A 5 -21.52 5.55 -1.67
C LEU A 5 -22.00 5.03 -0.30
N TRP A 6 -21.10 4.95 0.68
CA TRP A 6 -21.44 4.51 2.02
C TRP A 6 -22.50 5.41 2.67
N HIS A 7 -22.33 6.74 2.56
CA HIS A 7 -23.28 7.70 3.07
C HIS A 7 -24.65 7.55 2.39
N THR A 8 -24.69 7.43 1.05
CA THR A 8 -25.94 7.25 0.29
C THR A 8 -26.69 5.99 0.72
N ILE A 9 -25.97 4.87 0.89
CA ILE A 9 -26.58 3.61 1.36
C ILE A 9 -27.10 3.77 2.79
N GLY A 10 -26.27 4.32 3.70
CA GLY A 10 -26.64 4.51 5.10
C GLY A 10 -27.82 5.45 5.31
N SER A 11 -27.96 6.47 4.45
CA SER A 11 -29.09 7.42 4.48
C SER A 11 -30.38 6.88 3.84
N SER A 12 -30.36 5.69 3.24
CA SER A 12 -31.46 5.12 2.48
C SER A 12 -31.85 3.72 2.97
N LEU A 13 -31.59 3.39 4.24
CA LEU A 13 -31.78 2.04 4.78
C LEU A 13 -33.21 1.52 4.63
N ASP A 14 -34.22 2.40 4.70
CA ASP A 14 -35.66 2.04 4.55
C ASP A 14 -35.99 1.48 3.14
N ARG A 15 -35.13 1.68 2.16
CA ARG A 15 -35.28 1.19 0.78
C ARG A 15 -34.86 -0.25 0.59
N TYR A 16 -34.16 -0.85 1.56
CA TYR A 16 -33.57 -2.17 1.45
C TYR A 16 -34.31 -3.19 2.31
N ARG A 17 -34.44 -4.42 1.80
CA ARG A 17 -35.00 -5.53 2.58
C ARG A 17 -34.09 -6.02 3.70
N THR A 18 -32.78 -5.80 3.54
CA THR A 18 -31.74 -6.20 4.50
C THR A 18 -30.71 -5.09 4.60
N TYR A 19 -29.91 -5.09 5.65
CA TYR A 19 -28.79 -4.16 5.75
C TYR A 19 -27.74 -4.45 4.69
N PRO A 20 -27.48 -3.55 3.73
CA PRO A 20 -26.50 -3.77 2.68
C PRO A 20 -25.09 -3.92 3.26
N ARG A 21 -24.32 -4.79 2.67
CA ARG A 21 -22.89 -4.94 2.97
C ARG A 21 -22.09 -4.26 1.88
N ILE A 22 -21.05 -3.52 2.29
CA ILE A 22 -20.18 -2.81 1.39
C ILE A 22 -18.78 -3.40 1.53
N VAL A 23 -18.14 -3.67 0.40
CA VAL A 23 -16.73 -4.03 0.30
C VAL A 23 -16.03 -2.92 -0.47
N GLY A 24 -14.96 -2.37 0.10
CA GLY A 24 -14.20 -1.26 -0.47
C GLY A 24 -12.72 -1.59 -0.59
N GLU A 25 -12.20 -1.36 -1.78
CA GLU A 25 -10.78 -1.25 -2.11
C GLU A 25 -10.61 0.11 -2.80
N THR A 26 -9.93 1.06 -2.18
CA THR A 26 -10.01 2.47 -2.60
C THR A 26 -8.69 3.06 -3.05
N GLY A 27 -7.61 2.81 -2.37
CA GLY A 27 -6.29 3.35 -2.70
C GLY A 27 -5.25 3.02 -1.66
N GLY A 28 -4.00 3.42 -1.91
CA GLY A 28 -2.87 3.19 -1.04
C GLY A 28 -1.83 4.30 -1.12
N LYS A 29 -1.03 4.39 -0.06
CA LYS A 29 0.21 5.18 -0.02
C LYS A 29 1.27 4.34 0.68
N ASP A 30 1.71 3.35 -0.04
CA ASP A 30 2.39 2.21 0.53
C ASP A 30 3.86 2.52 0.81
N PHE A 31 4.34 2.01 1.93
CA PHE A 31 5.62 2.39 2.46
C PHE A 31 6.65 1.25 2.41
N ILE A 32 7.91 1.66 2.30
CA ILE A 32 9.07 0.87 2.69
C ILE A 32 9.76 1.62 3.84
N VAL A 33 10.00 0.95 4.96
CA VAL A 33 10.85 1.49 6.03
C VAL A 33 11.98 0.53 6.30
N ALA A 34 13.21 1.04 6.32
CA ALA A 34 14.41 0.25 6.54
C ALA A 34 15.03 0.59 7.89
N HIS A 35 15.36 -0.43 8.68
CA HIS A 35 16.21 -0.31 9.85
C HIS A 35 17.68 -0.28 9.43
N ARG A 36 18.57 0.26 10.26
CA ARG A 36 20.02 0.34 9.99
C ARG A 36 20.71 -1.01 9.74
N SER A 37 20.07 -2.12 10.10
CA SER A 37 20.53 -3.48 9.84
C SER A 37 20.03 -4.08 8.51
N ALA A 38 19.29 -3.32 7.70
CA ALA A 38 18.73 -3.84 6.46
C ALA A 38 19.84 -4.20 5.46
N ASP A 39 19.57 -5.24 4.67
CA ASP A 39 20.40 -5.60 3.52
C ASP A 39 20.21 -4.56 2.40
N VAL A 40 21.31 -3.94 1.97
CA VAL A 40 21.29 -2.84 1.00
C VAL A 40 20.85 -3.31 -0.39
N GLU A 41 21.31 -4.48 -0.84
CA GLU A 41 20.97 -5.00 -2.16
C GLU A 41 19.48 -5.39 -2.23
N ALA A 42 19.00 -6.15 -1.24
CA ALA A 42 17.61 -6.54 -1.16
C ALA A 42 16.67 -5.33 -1.06
N LEU A 43 17.05 -4.32 -0.26
CA LEU A 43 16.28 -3.08 -0.11
C LEU A 43 16.23 -2.29 -1.42
N ALA A 44 17.36 -2.07 -2.09
CA ALA A 44 17.42 -1.33 -3.35
C ALA A 44 16.58 -2.01 -4.45
N VAL A 45 16.69 -3.34 -4.58
CA VAL A 45 15.90 -4.12 -5.53
C VAL A 45 14.40 -4.00 -5.22
N ALA A 46 14.02 -4.13 -3.95
CA ALA A 46 12.62 -4.00 -3.55
C ALA A 46 12.06 -2.59 -3.80
N MET A 47 12.85 -1.54 -3.59
CA MET A 47 12.46 -0.16 -3.89
C MET A 47 12.24 0.04 -5.39
N VAL A 48 13.17 -0.43 -6.25
CA VAL A 48 13.05 -0.31 -7.71
C VAL A 48 11.87 -1.12 -8.24
N ARG A 49 11.77 -2.39 -7.89
CA ARG A 49 10.66 -3.25 -8.34
C ARG A 49 9.33 -2.78 -7.77
N GLY A 50 9.29 -2.46 -6.49
CA GLY A 50 8.08 -2.03 -5.81
C GLY A 50 7.49 -0.72 -6.35
N ALA A 51 8.36 0.22 -6.74
CA ALA A 51 7.93 1.54 -7.20
C ALA A 51 7.66 1.60 -8.71
N TYR A 52 8.36 0.83 -9.54
CA TYR A 52 8.36 1.05 -10.99
C TYR A 52 7.78 -0.09 -11.83
N GLU A 53 7.63 -1.30 -11.28
CA GLU A 53 6.87 -2.35 -11.96
C GLU A 53 5.49 -1.81 -12.37
N TYR A 54 5.09 -2.03 -13.62
CA TYR A 54 3.84 -1.54 -14.17
C TYR A 54 3.67 0.00 -14.03
N GLN A 55 4.76 0.75 -14.15
CA GLN A 55 4.82 2.22 -14.05
C GLN A 55 4.31 2.76 -12.71
N GLY A 56 4.43 1.98 -11.61
CA GLY A 56 3.88 2.34 -10.31
C GLY A 56 2.35 2.43 -10.26
N GLN A 57 1.65 1.89 -11.26
CA GLN A 57 0.20 1.91 -11.37
C GLN A 57 -0.44 0.70 -10.68
N LYS A 58 -0.03 0.45 -9.45
CA LYS A 58 -0.63 -0.54 -8.55
C LYS A 58 -1.06 0.17 -7.27
N CYS A 59 -2.23 -0.17 -6.74
CA CYS A 59 -2.68 0.36 -5.46
C CYS A 59 -1.68 0.09 -4.33
N SER A 60 -0.87 -0.99 -4.47
CA SER A 60 0.17 -1.42 -3.52
C SER A 60 1.59 -1.05 -3.93
N ALA A 61 1.80 -0.22 -4.97
CA ALA A 61 3.14 0.20 -5.37
C ALA A 61 3.84 0.96 -4.25
N ALA A 62 5.13 0.67 -4.04
CA ALA A 62 5.96 1.46 -3.13
C ALA A 62 6.02 2.91 -3.61
N SER A 63 5.53 3.84 -2.83
CA SER A 63 5.46 5.24 -3.23
C SER A 63 6.09 6.20 -2.22
N ARG A 64 6.40 5.73 -1.01
CA ARG A 64 7.17 6.44 0.00
C ARG A 64 8.15 5.48 0.68
N ALA A 65 9.35 5.97 0.98
CA ALA A 65 10.39 5.21 1.65
C ALA A 65 11.06 6.02 2.76
N TYR A 66 11.37 5.34 3.86
CA TYR A 66 12.08 5.90 5.01
C TYR A 66 13.38 5.12 5.18
N ILE A 67 14.48 5.77 4.88
CA ILE A 67 15.79 5.11 4.81
C ILE A 67 16.73 5.74 5.84
N PRO A 68 17.43 4.96 6.68
CA PRO A 68 18.36 5.50 7.64
C PRO A 68 19.59 6.10 6.95
N SER A 69 20.12 7.16 7.56
CA SER A 69 21.22 7.95 6.99
C SER A 69 22.49 7.15 6.72
N ASN A 70 22.77 6.13 7.51
CA ASN A 70 23.93 5.24 7.35
C ASN A 70 23.82 4.30 6.11
N LEU A 71 22.61 4.01 5.63
CA LEU A 71 22.39 3.14 4.47
C LEU A 71 22.13 3.93 3.18
N TRP A 72 21.55 5.14 3.29
CA TRP A 72 21.08 5.88 2.13
C TRP A 72 22.12 6.08 1.01
N PRO A 73 23.39 6.44 1.28
CA PRO A 73 24.36 6.62 0.21
C PRO A 73 24.53 5.36 -0.65
N ARG A 74 24.64 4.19 -0.03
CA ARG A 74 24.81 2.90 -0.70
C ARG A 74 23.55 2.45 -1.42
N VAL A 75 22.37 2.59 -0.78
CA VAL A 75 21.08 2.28 -1.39
C VAL A 75 20.84 3.16 -2.61
N LYS A 76 21.10 4.47 -2.48
CA LYS A 76 20.99 5.42 -3.59
C LYS A 76 21.89 5.04 -4.78
N GLU A 77 23.16 4.78 -4.53
CA GLU A 77 24.11 4.36 -5.56
C GLU A 77 23.61 3.13 -6.31
N ARG A 78 23.16 2.11 -5.56
CA ARG A 78 22.66 0.87 -6.15
C ARG A 78 21.38 1.06 -6.95
N MET A 79 20.45 1.88 -6.46
CA MET A 79 19.24 2.23 -7.20
C MET A 79 19.58 2.97 -8.50
N LEU A 80 20.48 3.96 -8.46
CA LEU A 80 20.87 4.72 -9.66
C LEU A 80 21.49 3.80 -10.72
N ALA A 81 22.31 2.83 -10.32
CA ALA A 81 22.87 1.84 -11.24
C ALA A 81 21.76 1.02 -11.92
N MET A 82 20.78 0.52 -11.16
CA MET A 82 19.65 -0.20 -11.73
C MET A 82 18.78 0.67 -12.64
N LEU A 83 18.51 1.92 -12.25
CA LEU A 83 17.71 2.84 -13.07
C LEU A 83 18.39 3.18 -14.40
N ALA A 84 19.71 3.22 -14.45
CA ALA A 84 20.45 3.44 -15.69
C ALA A 84 20.30 2.28 -16.70
N GLU A 85 19.99 1.07 -16.23
CA GLU A 85 19.76 -0.11 -17.08
C GLU A 85 18.30 -0.24 -17.53
N ILE A 86 17.36 0.43 -16.84
CA ILE A 86 15.92 0.35 -17.16
C ILE A 86 15.64 0.96 -18.53
N LYS A 87 15.07 0.14 -19.40
CA LYS A 87 14.54 0.56 -20.70
C LYS A 87 13.04 0.81 -20.60
N MET A 88 12.60 1.85 -21.29
CA MET A 88 11.20 2.23 -21.44
C MET A 88 10.81 2.15 -22.91
N GLY A 89 9.63 1.62 -23.20
CA GLY A 89 9.17 1.50 -24.59
C GLY A 89 7.88 0.72 -24.73
N ASP A 90 7.66 0.18 -25.93
CA ASP A 90 6.49 -0.60 -26.24
C ASP A 90 6.41 -1.87 -25.39
N VAL A 91 5.20 -2.18 -24.91
CA VAL A 91 4.95 -3.34 -24.02
C VAL A 91 5.10 -4.69 -24.75
N SER A 92 5.09 -4.72 -26.06
CA SER A 92 5.35 -5.93 -26.86
C SER A 92 6.83 -6.32 -26.88
N ASP A 93 7.73 -5.40 -26.54
CA ASP A 93 9.17 -5.67 -26.40
C ASP A 93 9.50 -5.94 -24.94
N PHE A 94 9.64 -7.22 -24.57
CA PHE A 94 9.94 -7.67 -23.21
C PHE A 94 11.31 -7.25 -22.66
N ARG A 95 12.14 -6.57 -23.45
CA ARG A 95 13.36 -5.91 -22.96
C ARG A 95 13.06 -4.59 -22.26
N ASN A 96 11.87 -4.04 -22.43
CA ASN A 96 11.41 -2.85 -21.74
C ASN A 96 10.83 -3.22 -20.37
N PHE A 97 11.42 -2.69 -19.32
CA PHE A 97 10.92 -2.87 -17.96
C PHE A 97 9.65 -2.04 -17.69
N MET A 98 9.55 -0.90 -18.34
CA MET A 98 8.45 0.05 -18.19
C MET A 98 7.87 0.48 -19.53
N GLY A 99 6.56 0.72 -19.56
CA GLY A 99 5.84 1.32 -20.67
C GLY A 99 5.34 2.73 -20.37
N ALA A 100 4.36 3.19 -21.15
CA ALA A 100 3.63 4.42 -20.90
C ALA A 100 2.64 4.26 -19.73
N VAL A 101 2.27 5.35 -19.05
CA VAL A 101 1.14 5.35 -18.12
C VAL A 101 -0.18 5.26 -18.89
N ILE A 102 -1.27 4.91 -18.19
CA ILE A 102 -2.52 4.44 -18.79
C ILE A 102 -3.18 5.44 -19.75
N ASP A 103 -3.16 6.72 -19.46
CA ASP A 103 -3.81 7.75 -20.26
C ASP A 103 -3.23 9.17 -20.02
N LYS A 104 -3.71 10.13 -20.83
CA LYS A 104 -3.33 11.53 -20.69
C LYS A 104 -3.65 12.12 -19.34
N LYS A 105 -4.77 11.73 -18.73
CA LYS A 105 -5.18 12.25 -17.42
C LYS A 105 -4.22 11.81 -16.32
N ALA A 106 -3.76 10.55 -16.38
CA ALA A 106 -2.72 10.05 -15.47
C ALA A 106 -1.39 10.76 -15.70
N PHE A 107 -0.99 10.93 -16.96
CA PHE A 107 0.22 11.64 -17.35
C PHE A 107 0.21 13.08 -16.81
N ASP A 108 -0.83 13.88 -17.10
CA ASP A 108 -0.94 15.27 -16.68
C ASP A 108 -0.93 15.40 -15.15
N ARG A 109 -1.62 14.50 -14.45
CA ARG A 109 -1.65 14.47 -12.98
C ARG A 109 -0.26 14.22 -12.40
N ILE A 110 0.45 13.21 -12.89
CA ILE A 110 1.78 12.84 -12.39
C ILE A 110 2.77 13.95 -12.72
N LYS A 111 2.73 14.47 -13.94
CA LYS A 111 3.53 15.61 -14.37
C LYS A 111 3.33 16.82 -13.45
N GLY A 112 2.08 17.11 -13.06
CA GLY A 112 1.76 18.20 -12.12
C GLY A 112 2.46 18.05 -10.77
N TYR A 113 2.55 16.84 -10.22
CA TYR A 113 3.32 16.57 -8.99
C TYR A 113 4.82 16.81 -9.18
N LEU A 114 5.36 16.40 -10.33
CA LEU A 114 6.78 16.58 -10.63
C LEU A 114 7.14 18.05 -10.87
N ASP A 115 6.28 18.78 -11.59
CA ASP A 115 6.49 20.21 -11.85
C ASP A 115 6.45 21.04 -10.54
N GLU A 116 5.52 20.74 -9.63
CA GLU A 116 5.49 21.34 -8.30
C GLU A 116 6.75 21.01 -7.50
N ALA A 117 7.17 19.74 -7.51
CA ALA A 117 8.35 19.28 -6.79
C ALA A 117 9.64 20.00 -7.22
N ARG A 118 9.74 20.41 -8.50
CA ARG A 118 10.92 21.13 -9.03
C ARG A 118 11.12 22.51 -8.38
N THR A 119 10.04 23.13 -7.96
CA THR A 119 10.07 24.48 -7.39
C THR A 119 10.02 24.48 -5.86
N LYS A 120 9.82 23.31 -5.24
CA LYS A 120 9.64 23.20 -3.78
C LYS A 120 10.98 23.13 -3.06
N PRO A 121 11.30 24.09 -2.14
CA PRO A 121 12.47 23.97 -1.28
C PRO A 121 12.42 22.67 -0.44
N GLY A 122 13.58 22.05 -0.21
CA GLY A 122 13.70 20.81 0.55
C GLY A 122 13.29 19.55 -0.24
N VAL A 123 13.05 19.67 -1.56
CA VAL A 123 12.82 18.54 -2.47
C VAL A 123 13.97 18.45 -3.48
N THR A 124 14.58 17.28 -3.59
CA THR A 124 15.68 17.00 -4.51
C THR A 124 15.30 15.87 -5.45
N PHE A 125 15.46 16.08 -6.77
CA PHE A 125 15.39 15.00 -7.75
C PHE A 125 16.70 14.21 -7.71
N VAL A 126 16.63 12.98 -7.23
CA VAL A 126 17.77 12.07 -7.19
C VAL A 126 17.93 11.37 -8.54
N ALA A 127 16.82 11.06 -9.21
CA ALA A 127 16.78 10.48 -10.55
C ALA A 127 15.46 10.82 -11.26
N GLY A 128 15.46 10.74 -12.60
CA GLY A 128 14.28 10.85 -13.44
C GLY A 128 13.65 12.23 -13.49
N GLY A 129 12.34 12.26 -13.59
CA GLY A 129 11.55 13.48 -13.61
C GLY A 129 11.17 13.96 -15.00
N LYS A 130 11.68 13.37 -16.08
CA LYS A 130 11.26 13.74 -17.43
C LYS A 130 9.93 13.09 -17.79
N CYS A 131 9.11 13.82 -18.51
CA CYS A 131 7.84 13.38 -19.07
C CYS A 131 7.88 13.62 -20.58
N ASP A 132 7.52 12.61 -21.37
CA ASP A 132 7.52 12.68 -22.84
C ASP A 132 6.18 12.14 -23.38
N ASP A 133 5.41 12.98 -24.03
CA ASP A 133 4.13 12.65 -24.66
C ASP A 133 4.21 12.63 -26.20
N SER A 134 5.41 12.67 -26.79
CA SER A 134 5.60 12.71 -28.23
C SER A 134 5.21 11.40 -28.95
N LYS A 135 5.34 10.26 -28.27
CA LYS A 135 5.01 8.93 -28.79
C LYS A 135 4.05 8.13 -27.89
N GLY A 136 3.78 8.64 -26.69
CA GLY A 136 2.96 8.00 -25.68
C GLY A 136 3.15 8.69 -24.34
N TRP A 137 2.40 8.30 -23.35
CA TRP A 137 2.40 8.95 -22.02
C TRP A 137 3.56 8.43 -21.15
N PHE A 138 4.81 8.71 -21.55
CA PHE A 138 6.00 8.20 -20.89
C PHE A 138 6.46 9.13 -19.75
N ILE A 139 6.71 8.55 -18.59
CA ILE A 139 7.27 9.23 -17.41
C ILE A 139 8.44 8.40 -16.89
N GLU A 140 9.61 9.02 -16.77
CA GLU A 140 10.80 8.35 -16.25
C GLU A 140 10.60 7.87 -14.81
N PRO A 141 11.19 6.71 -14.43
CA PRO A 141 11.24 6.29 -13.04
C PRO A 141 11.93 7.37 -12.21
N THR A 142 11.20 7.94 -11.26
CA THR A 142 11.61 9.15 -10.56
C THR A 142 11.81 8.88 -9.07
N ILE A 143 12.95 9.33 -8.53
CA ILE A 143 13.24 9.35 -7.09
C ILE A 143 13.28 10.80 -6.64
N LEU A 144 12.38 11.15 -5.71
CA LEU A 144 12.41 12.39 -4.96
C LEU A 144 12.97 12.14 -3.56
N GLN A 145 13.93 12.94 -3.13
CA GLN A 145 14.34 12.99 -1.73
C GLN A 145 13.75 14.23 -1.08
N VAL A 146 13.11 14.08 0.07
CA VAL A 146 12.44 15.19 0.77
C VAL A 146 12.97 15.36 2.20
N GLU A 147 13.11 16.61 2.63
CA GLU A 147 13.43 16.96 4.01
C GLU A 147 12.20 16.85 4.91
N ASP A 148 11.04 17.36 4.43
CA ASP A 148 9.76 17.23 5.14
C ASP A 148 9.15 15.85 4.91
N PRO A 149 9.06 15.01 5.94
CA PRO A 149 8.47 13.67 5.84
C PRO A 149 6.96 13.69 5.59
N LYS A 150 6.32 14.87 5.66
CA LYS A 150 4.90 15.08 5.36
C LYS A 150 4.66 15.84 4.07
N TYR A 151 5.71 15.99 3.25
CA TYR A 151 5.52 16.56 1.92
C TYR A 151 4.44 15.80 1.14
N ARG A 152 3.64 16.48 0.33
CA ARG A 152 2.46 15.89 -0.32
C ARG A 152 2.71 14.58 -1.05
N THR A 153 3.90 14.40 -1.67
CA THR A 153 4.24 13.14 -2.35
C THR A 153 4.54 11.98 -1.39
N MET A 154 4.69 12.24 -0.09
CA MET A 154 4.72 11.23 0.97
C MET A 154 3.31 10.87 1.46
N CYS A 155 2.30 11.71 1.24
CA CYS A 155 0.97 11.59 1.82
C CYS A 155 -0.10 11.16 0.81
N GLU A 156 -0.03 11.67 -0.43
CA GLU A 156 -1.04 11.50 -1.46
C GLU A 156 -0.70 10.36 -2.43
N GLU A 157 -1.72 9.63 -2.87
CA GLU A 157 -1.58 8.58 -3.88
C GLU A 157 -1.37 9.22 -5.27
N ILE A 158 -0.18 9.05 -5.84
CA ILE A 158 0.17 9.58 -7.17
C ILE A 158 -0.25 8.61 -8.28
N PHE A 159 -0.12 7.31 -8.05
CA PHE A 159 -0.42 6.24 -9.00
C PHE A 159 0.43 6.35 -10.27
N GLY A 160 1.72 6.47 -10.10
CA GLY A 160 2.72 6.65 -11.16
C GLY A 160 4.13 6.31 -10.69
N PRO A 161 5.14 6.38 -11.59
CA PRO A 161 6.51 5.93 -11.30
C PRO A 161 7.31 6.96 -10.48
N VAL A 162 6.79 7.35 -9.32
CA VAL A 162 7.38 8.34 -8.43
C VAL A 162 7.53 7.75 -7.03
N LEU A 163 8.76 7.53 -6.61
CA LEU A 163 9.11 7.13 -5.25
C LEU A 163 9.66 8.33 -4.50
N THR A 164 9.08 8.63 -3.34
CA THR A 164 9.57 9.70 -2.46
C THR A 164 10.31 9.10 -1.27
N VAL A 165 11.51 9.57 -1.02
CA VAL A 165 12.40 9.10 0.05
C VAL A 165 12.60 10.18 1.10
N HIS A 166 12.36 9.83 2.35
CA HIS A 166 12.78 10.61 3.51
C HIS A 166 13.94 9.89 4.20
N VAL A 167 15.04 10.61 4.39
CA VAL A 167 16.24 10.10 5.06
C VAL A 167 16.20 10.49 6.52
N TYR A 168 16.20 9.51 7.42
CA TYR A 168 16.13 9.74 8.85
C TYR A 168 17.45 9.36 9.56
N ALA A 169 17.71 9.94 10.74
CA ALA A 169 18.88 9.57 11.56
C ALA A 169 18.75 8.11 12.02
N ASP A 170 19.76 7.28 11.78
CA ASP A 170 19.75 5.83 12.04
C ASP A 170 19.49 5.41 13.49
N THR A 171 19.62 6.36 14.45
CA THR A 171 19.27 6.21 15.86
C THR A 171 17.78 6.42 16.15
N LYS A 172 16.99 6.93 15.19
CA LYS A 172 15.57 7.34 15.37
C LYS A 172 14.58 6.31 14.83
N TRP A 173 14.82 5.02 15.12
CA TRP A 173 13.98 3.94 14.58
C TRP A 173 12.53 4.04 15.02
N GLU A 174 12.26 4.06 16.33
CA GLU A 174 10.88 4.08 16.84
C GLU A 174 10.12 5.36 16.48
N GLU A 175 10.79 6.53 16.55
CA GLU A 175 10.20 7.79 16.10
C GLU A 175 9.79 7.73 14.64
N THR A 176 10.63 7.10 13.80
CA THR A 176 10.35 6.92 12.37
C THR A 176 9.17 5.99 12.13
N LEU A 177 9.03 4.90 12.90
CA LEU A 177 7.88 4.01 12.80
C LEU A 177 6.56 4.76 13.10
N HIS A 178 6.53 5.58 14.15
CA HIS A 178 5.37 6.44 14.43
C HIS A 178 5.09 7.45 13.33
N LEU A 179 6.13 7.99 12.72
CA LEU A 179 6.00 8.86 11.56
C LEU A 179 5.38 8.11 10.37
N VAL A 180 5.87 6.90 10.06
CA VAL A 180 5.31 6.04 9.00
C VAL A 180 3.82 5.80 9.20
N ASP A 181 3.41 5.48 10.43
CA ASP A 181 2.02 5.19 10.79
C ASP A 181 1.09 6.39 10.59
N THR A 182 1.60 7.61 10.80
CA THR A 182 0.78 8.84 10.83
C THR A 182 0.88 9.72 9.58
N THR A 183 1.80 9.45 8.66
CA THR A 183 2.04 10.30 7.49
C THR A 183 0.90 10.28 6.49
N SER A 184 0.20 9.16 6.34
CA SER A 184 -0.86 9.00 5.35
C SER A 184 -2.12 8.40 5.98
N PRO A 185 -3.32 8.76 5.49
CA PRO A 185 -4.57 8.15 5.97
C PRO A 185 -4.78 6.73 5.46
N TYR A 186 -3.97 6.25 4.53
CA TYR A 186 -4.05 4.91 3.95
C TYR A 186 -3.37 3.86 4.83
N ALA A 187 -3.83 2.62 4.73
CA ALA A 187 -3.24 1.45 5.38
C ALA A 187 -3.43 0.19 4.52
N LEU A 188 -2.96 0.23 3.27
CA LEU A 188 -3.09 -0.88 2.33
C LEU A 188 -1.95 -1.87 2.49
N THR A 189 -0.75 -1.50 2.07
CA THR A 189 0.43 -2.35 2.20
C THR A 189 1.61 -1.60 2.79
N GLY A 190 2.58 -2.35 3.32
CA GLY A 190 3.82 -1.79 3.85
C GLY A 190 4.89 -2.86 4.01
N ALA A 191 6.14 -2.45 3.87
CA ALA A 191 7.29 -3.32 4.00
C ALA A 191 8.30 -2.78 5.01
N VAL A 192 8.86 -3.69 5.80
CA VAL A 192 9.93 -3.42 6.76
C VAL A 192 11.16 -4.20 6.37
N PHE A 193 12.29 -3.52 6.23
CA PHE A 193 13.59 -4.11 5.95
C PHE A 193 14.48 -4.04 7.19
N ALA A 194 14.77 -5.18 7.78
CA ALA A 194 15.65 -5.33 8.92
C ALA A 194 16.19 -6.77 9.01
N GLN A 195 17.46 -6.93 9.35
CA GLN A 195 18.04 -8.22 9.73
C GLN A 195 17.96 -8.43 11.26
N ASP A 196 17.93 -7.35 12.03
CA ASP A 196 17.74 -7.38 13.46
C ASP A 196 16.31 -7.79 13.82
N ARG A 197 16.17 -8.90 14.53
CA ARG A 197 14.88 -9.46 14.94
C ARG A 197 14.11 -8.55 15.90
N SER A 198 14.80 -7.91 16.83
CA SER A 198 14.19 -6.98 17.78
C SER A 198 13.61 -5.75 17.06
N ALA A 199 14.32 -5.25 16.03
CA ALA A 199 13.81 -4.18 15.19
C ALA A 199 12.56 -4.59 14.40
N GLN A 200 12.49 -5.83 13.90
CA GLN A 200 11.29 -6.37 13.23
C GLN A 200 10.11 -6.46 14.20
N GLU A 201 10.33 -6.95 15.43
CA GLU A 201 9.28 -7.07 16.46
C GLU A 201 8.75 -5.69 16.87
N THR A 202 9.64 -4.72 17.07
CA THR A 202 9.25 -3.34 17.34
C THR A 202 8.42 -2.75 16.21
N ALA A 203 8.85 -2.93 14.96
CA ALA A 203 8.09 -2.47 13.81
C ALA A 203 6.72 -3.15 13.71
N ASN A 204 6.64 -4.46 13.92
CA ASN A 204 5.38 -5.19 13.89
C ASN A 204 4.40 -4.69 14.96
N ARG A 205 4.89 -4.36 16.15
CA ARG A 205 4.09 -3.79 17.24
C ARG A 205 3.56 -2.39 16.90
N VAL A 206 4.44 -1.50 16.44
CA VAL A 206 4.10 -0.09 16.19
C VAL A 206 3.23 0.03 14.93
N LEU A 207 3.55 -0.70 13.86
CA LEU A 207 2.88 -0.61 12.56
C LEU A 207 1.71 -1.59 12.39
N ARG A 208 1.24 -2.26 13.45
CA ARG A 208 0.19 -3.30 13.36
C ARG A 208 -1.09 -2.85 12.64
N ASN A 209 -1.39 -1.56 12.63
CA ASN A 209 -2.56 -0.97 11.98
C ASN A 209 -2.21 -0.09 10.78
N ALA A 210 -0.93 -0.06 10.36
CA ALA A 210 -0.44 0.77 9.27
C ALA A 210 -0.54 0.11 7.89
N ALA A 211 -0.78 -1.21 7.84
CA ALA A 211 -0.90 -1.97 6.61
C ALA A 211 -1.82 -3.19 6.79
N GLY A 212 -2.69 -3.43 5.83
CA GLY A 212 -3.48 -4.65 5.75
C GLY A 212 -2.64 -5.84 5.28
N ASN A 213 -1.75 -5.63 4.32
CA ASN A 213 -0.71 -6.58 3.94
C ASN A 213 0.67 -6.06 4.36
N TYR A 214 1.32 -6.79 5.24
CA TYR A 214 2.58 -6.40 5.86
C TYR A 214 3.69 -7.37 5.47
N TYR A 215 4.81 -6.83 4.99
CA TYR A 215 5.93 -7.59 4.43
C TYR A 215 7.20 -7.36 5.25
N ILE A 216 7.98 -8.41 5.44
CA ILE A 216 9.31 -8.32 6.07
C ILE A 216 10.34 -8.75 5.03
N ASN A 217 11.29 -7.85 4.74
CA ASN A 217 12.37 -8.05 3.77
C ASN A 217 11.88 -8.42 2.36
N ASP A 218 10.70 -7.92 1.99
CA ASP A 218 10.16 -8.02 0.64
C ASP A 218 9.47 -6.71 0.24
N LYS A 219 9.22 -6.51 -1.06
CA LYS A 219 8.51 -5.33 -1.57
C LYS A 219 7.04 -5.35 -1.15
N PRO A 220 6.39 -4.18 -0.96
CA PRO A 220 5.00 -4.11 -0.47
C PRO A 220 3.95 -4.45 -1.53
N THR A 221 4.34 -4.88 -2.72
CA THR A 221 3.44 -5.14 -3.87
C THR A 221 3.66 -6.53 -4.46
N GLY A 222 2.68 -7.02 -5.24
CA GLY A 222 2.75 -8.32 -5.90
C GLY A 222 2.24 -9.47 -5.01
N ALA A 223 1.17 -9.23 -4.25
CA ALA A 223 0.49 -10.28 -3.51
C ALA A 223 0.07 -11.43 -4.43
N VAL A 224 0.40 -12.66 -4.03
CA VAL A 224 0.09 -13.86 -4.79
C VAL A 224 -1.29 -14.36 -4.40
N VAL A 225 -2.19 -14.47 -5.39
CA VAL A 225 -3.55 -14.97 -5.20
C VAL A 225 -3.53 -16.36 -4.56
N GLY A 226 -4.37 -16.56 -3.54
CA GLY A 226 -4.44 -17.82 -2.79
C GLY A 226 -3.39 -17.98 -1.69
N GLN A 227 -2.34 -17.16 -1.69
CA GLN A 227 -1.31 -17.18 -0.63
C GLN A 227 -1.36 -15.92 0.26
N GLN A 228 -1.67 -14.78 -0.32
CA GLN A 228 -1.71 -13.49 0.37
C GLN A 228 -3.03 -12.79 0.10
N PRO A 229 -4.09 -13.11 0.87
CA PRO A 229 -5.35 -12.39 0.78
C PRO A 229 -5.14 -10.89 0.93
N PHE A 230 -5.74 -10.13 0.01
CA PHE A 230 -5.41 -8.72 -0.17
C PHE A 230 -6.49 -7.80 0.39
N GLY A 231 -6.07 -6.73 1.03
CA GLY A 231 -6.95 -5.68 1.52
C GLY A 231 -6.26 -4.77 2.51
N GLY A 232 -6.81 -3.54 2.63
CA GLY A 232 -6.31 -2.52 3.52
C GLY A 232 -7.39 -1.88 4.38
N ALA A 233 -6.98 -1.37 5.52
CA ALA A 233 -7.81 -0.66 6.49
C ALA A 233 -7.74 0.87 6.30
N ARG A 234 -8.33 1.62 7.23
CA ARG A 234 -8.37 3.09 7.20
C ARG A 234 -8.97 3.60 5.88
N ALA A 235 -8.34 4.59 5.24
CA ALA A 235 -8.80 5.12 3.95
C ALA A 235 -8.59 4.17 2.78
N SER A 236 -7.88 3.05 2.95
CA SER A 236 -7.65 2.06 1.88
C SER A 236 -8.81 1.09 1.68
N GLY A 237 -9.78 1.04 2.59
CA GLY A 237 -10.95 0.20 2.38
C GLY A 237 -11.45 -0.52 3.63
N THR A 238 -12.20 -1.58 3.40
CA THR A 238 -12.87 -2.35 4.46
C THR A 238 -12.10 -3.58 4.93
N ASN A 239 -10.94 -3.83 4.32
CA ASN A 239 -10.01 -4.90 4.67
C ASN A 239 -10.62 -6.31 4.67
N ASP A 240 -11.52 -6.59 3.74
CA ASP A 240 -12.24 -7.87 3.67
C ASP A 240 -11.43 -9.02 3.08
N LYS A 241 -10.14 -8.83 2.82
CA LYS A 241 -9.20 -9.86 2.37
C LYS A 241 -9.65 -10.59 1.11
N ALA A 242 -9.67 -9.87 -0.01
CA ALA A 242 -9.93 -10.43 -1.33
C ALA A 242 -9.02 -11.64 -1.61
N GLY A 243 -9.57 -12.69 -2.20
CA GLY A 243 -8.89 -13.97 -2.40
C GLY A 243 -8.95 -14.91 -1.19
N SER A 244 -9.83 -14.67 -0.22
CA SER A 244 -10.04 -15.53 0.94
C SER A 244 -11.52 -15.77 1.25
N ILE A 245 -11.78 -16.75 2.10
CA ILE A 245 -13.13 -17.04 2.63
C ILE A 245 -13.71 -15.83 3.38
N LEU A 246 -12.88 -14.98 3.98
CA LEU A 246 -13.32 -13.79 4.70
C LEU A 246 -14.06 -12.82 3.77
N ASN A 247 -13.59 -12.66 2.53
CA ASN A 247 -14.28 -11.85 1.53
C ASN A 247 -15.59 -12.50 1.10
N LEU A 248 -15.60 -13.81 0.87
CA LEU A 248 -16.81 -14.53 0.43
C LEU A 248 -17.95 -14.44 1.44
N ILE A 249 -17.65 -14.43 2.73
CA ILE A 249 -18.66 -14.28 3.81
C ILE A 249 -19.41 -12.95 3.69
N ARG A 250 -18.80 -11.92 3.10
CA ARG A 250 -19.47 -10.62 2.88
C ARG A 250 -20.62 -10.70 1.87
N TRP A 251 -20.62 -11.70 1.00
CA TRP A 251 -21.56 -11.84 -0.12
C TRP A 251 -22.69 -12.83 0.13
N VAL A 252 -22.67 -13.54 1.26
CA VAL A 252 -23.66 -14.56 1.59
C VAL A 252 -24.43 -14.20 2.85
N SER A 253 -25.69 -14.65 2.95
CA SER A 253 -26.52 -14.56 4.14
C SER A 253 -26.70 -15.97 4.72
N PRO A 254 -25.96 -16.36 5.77
CA PRO A 254 -26.05 -17.66 6.36
C PRO A 254 -27.45 -17.92 6.94
N ARG A 255 -28.00 -19.11 6.69
CA ARG A 255 -29.20 -19.60 7.31
C ARG A 255 -28.90 -20.89 8.05
N LEU A 256 -29.23 -20.94 9.32
CA LEU A 256 -29.16 -22.16 10.13
C LEU A 256 -30.55 -22.76 10.27
N VAL A 257 -30.61 -24.06 10.12
CA VAL A 257 -31.85 -24.85 10.32
C VAL A 257 -31.60 -25.81 11.46
N LYS A 258 -32.47 -25.76 12.48
CA LYS A 258 -32.50 -26.75 13.55
C LYS A 258 -33.78 -27.55 13.41
N GLU A 259 -33.68 -28.85 13.26
CA GLU A 259 -34.78 -29.77 13.27
C GLU A 259 -34.72 -30.66 14.54
N THR A 260 -35.87 -30.81 15.22
CA THR A 260 -35.97 -31.62 16.41
C THR A 260 -36.86 -32.82 16.08
N MET A 261 -36.26 -34.00 15.97
CA MET A 261 -36.98 -35.23 15.60
C MET A 261 -37.97 -35.66 16.69
N VAL A 262 -37.66 -35.41 17.94
CA VAL A 262 -38.55 -35.65 19.08
C VAL A 262 -38.74 -34.35 19.86
N PRO A 263 -39.72 -33.52 19.48
CA PRO A 263 -39.95 -32.26 20.16
C PRO A 263 -40.42 -32.50 21.60
N PRO A 264 -40.04 -31.61 22.54
CA PRO A 264 -40.55 -31.68 23.93
C PRO A 264 -42.05 -31.47 23.96
N LYS A 265 -42.74 -32.23 24.83
CA LYS A 265 -44.17 -32.18 25.02
C LYS A 265 -44.56 -31.48 26.32
N ASP A 266 -43.63 -31.11 27.15
CA ASP A 266 -43.80 -30.32 28.37
C ASP A 266 -42.95 -29.04 28.27
N TYR A 267 -43.47 -27.95 28.78
CA TYR A 267 -42.75 -26.68 28.80
C TYR A 267 -41.69 -26.63 29.90
N LYS A 268 -41.81 -27.51 30.92
CA LYS A 268 -40.87 -27.58 32.04
C LYS A 268 -39.53 -28.17 31.59
N TYR A 269 -38.47 -27.46 31.90
CA TYR A 269 -37.12 -28.00 31.83
C TYR A 269 -36.84 -28.93 33.01
N PRO A 270 -35.94 -29.90 32.89
CA PRO A 270 -35.66 -30.86 33.96
C PRO A 270 -35.37 -30.21 35.34
N PHE A 271 -34.72 -29.04 35.36
CA PHE A 271 -34.40 -28.33 36.60
C PHE A 271 -35.62 -27.76 37.30
N LEU A 272 -36.75 -27.56 36.61
CA LEU A 272 -38.00 -27.07 37.22
C LEU A 272 -38.78 -28.17 37.91
N GLY A 273 -38.41 -29.44 37.76
CA GLY A 273 -39.01 -30.57 38.42
C GLY A 273 -38.11 -31.22 39.47
N ALA A 274 -36.96 -30.64 39.77
CA ALA A 274 -36.09 -31.12 40.84
C ALA A 274 -36.63 -30.55 42.18
N GLU A 275 -37.08 -31.45 43.08
CA GLU A 275 -37.30 -31.14 44.47
C GLU A 275 -35.97 -31.05 45.25
#